data_f28821fba79f945a7b183b9969b3b702
#
_entry.id   f28821fba79f945a7b183b9969b3b702
#
_cell.length_a   1.000
_cell.length_b   1.000
_cell.length_c   1.000
_cell.angle_alpha   90.00
_cell.angle_beta   90.00
_cell.angle_gamma   90.00
#
_symmetry.space_group_name_H-M   'P 1'
#
loop_
_entity.id
_entity.type
_entity.pdbx_description
1 polymer ?
#
loop_
_entity_poly.entity_id
_entity_poly.type
_entity_poly.pdbx_seq_one_letter_code
_entity_poly.pdbx_strand_id
1 'polypeptide(L)'
;MRFPTAALAALALAACAASPSLPRPQTLPTLDQAGLWFKLEQTDASGNAAQTSLLAVEQLSDGIRFVQTDALGAPVSRQFVGTKGWKNDGFIMPNSASRRLFAALLPLLAADRAAALYPEVKQKPSEHNAFCPDGNGALFRYKDRDLWCVARHDGQFVIAFPDKTRWTV
;
A
#
# COMPACT_ATOMS: atom_id res chain seq x y z
N MET A 1 -60.40 21.43 -2.93
CA MET A 1 -59.00 21.83 -2.62
C MET A 1 -58.10 20.62 -2.78
N ARG A 2 -57.29 20.60 -3.83
CA ARG A 2 -56.36 19.48 -4.15
C ARG A 2 -54.96 19.90 -3.76
N PHE A 3 -54.34 19.25 -2.80
CA PHE A 3 -52.93 19.42 -2.45
C PHE A 3 -52.06 18.60 -3.37
N PRO A 4 -51.06 19.16 -4.03
CA PRO A 4 -50.08 18.38 -4.77
C PRO A 4 -49.03 17.85 -3.78
N THR A 5 -48.92 16.52 -3.67
CA THR A 5 -47.85 15.81 -2.99
C THR A 5 -46.55 16.02 -3.78
N ALA A 6 -45.67 16.87 -3.29
CA ALA A 6 -44.32 16.99 -3.81
C ALA A 6 -43.50 15.78 -3.39
N ALA A 7 -43.21 14.89 -4.34
CA ALA A 7 -42.28 13.77 -4.15
C ALA A 7 -40.87 14.33 -4.10
N LEU A 8 -40.27 14.40 -2.90
CA LEU A 8 -38.83 14.63 -2.71
C LEU A 8 -38.10 13.36 -3.16
N ALA A 9 -37.57 13.39 -4.38
CA ALA A 9 -36.60 12.42 -4.85
C ALA A 9 -35.27 12.72 -4.16
N ALA A 10 -34.98 12.00 -3.09
CA ALA A 10 -33.67 11.99 -2.45
C ALA A 10 -32.67 11.33 -3.42
N LEU A 11 -31.91 12.11 -4.16
CA LEU A 11 -30.72 11.63 -4.87
C LEU A 11 -29.69 11.20 -3.81
N ALA A 12 -29.66 9.92 -3.50
CA ALA A 12 -28.53 9.31 -2.82
C ALA A 12 -27.33 9.35 -3.78
N LEU A 13 -26.54 10.42 -3.69
CA LEU A 13 -25.20 10.48 -4.27
C LEU A 13 -24.37 9.43 -3.55
N ALA A 14 -24.31 8.22 -4.13
CA ALA A 14 -23.31 7.23 -3.76
C ALA A 14 -21.95 7.86 -4.09
N ALA A 15 -21.33 8.46 -3.09
CA ALA A 15 -19.94 8.86 -3.14
C ALA A 15 -19.14 7.56 -3.27
N CYS A 16 -18.85 7.15 -4.51
CA CYS A 16 -17.80 6.18 -4.78
C CYS A 16 -16.53 6.80 -4.19
N ALA A 17 -16.16 6.36 -3.00
CA ALA A 17 -14.87 6.69 -2.41
C ALA A 17 -13.80 6.10 -3.36
N ALA A 18 -13.35 6.93 -4.30
CA ALA A 18 -12.27 6.56 -5.19
C ALA A 18 -11.07 6.19 -4.32
N SER A 19 -10.60 4.97 -4.43
CA SER A 19 -9.38 4.54 -3.76
C SER A 19 -8.29 5.56 -4.07
N PRO A 20 -7.56 6.05 -3.06
CA PRO A 20 -6.56 7.09 -3.28
C PRO A 20 -5.58 6.61 -4.35
N SER A 21 -5.37 7.44 -5.38
CA SER A 21 -4.43 7.11 -6.46
C SER A 21 -3.04 6.92 -5.84
N LEU A 22 -2.46 5.75 -6.04
CA LEU A 22 -1.09 5.48 -5.64
C LEU A 22 -0.11 6.25 -6.53
N PRO A 23 1.05 6.65 -5.99
CA PRO A 23 2.08 7.28 -6.80
C PRO A 23 2.59 6.31 -7.86
N ARG A 24 2.92 6.85 -9.03
CA ARG A 24 3.53 6.09 -10.10
C ARG A 24 5.06 6.15 -9.95
N PRO A 25 5.76 5.02 -9.95
CA PRO A 25 7.21 5.05 -9.92
C PRO A 25 7.75 5.63 -11.24
N GLN A 26 8.70 6.54 -11.14
CA GLN A 26 9.44 7.10 -12.27
C GLN A 26 10.65 6.23 -12.63
N THR A 27 11.22 5.60 -11.63
CA THR A 27 12.29 4.62 -11.76
C THR A 27 11.91 3.37 -10.97
N LEU A 28 12.61 2.27 -11.21
CA LEU A 28 12.44 1.05 -10.43
C LEU A 28 13.75 0.68 -9.76
N PRO A 29 13.72 0.09 -8.56
CA PRO A 29 14.91 -0.50 -7.98
C PRO A 29 15.37 -1.66 -8.84
N THR A 30 16.67 -1.92 -8.80
CA THR A 30 17.24 -3.19 -9.25
C THR A 30 17.45 -4.03 -8.01
N LEU A 31 16.90 -5.22 -7.98
CA LEU A 31 17.09 -6.14 -6.87
C LEU A 31 18.44 -6.82 -7.02
N ASP A 32 19.22 -6.87 -5.93
CA ASP A 32 20.52 -7.54 -5.93
C ASP A 32 20.42 -9.06 -6.10
N GLN A 33 19.22 -9.60 -5.91
CA GLN A 33 18.90 -11.01 -6.06
C GLN A 33 17.71 -11.18 -7.01
N ALA A 34 17.65 -12.32 -7.69
CA ALA A 34 16.57 -12.64 -8.61
C ALA A 34 15.17 -12.65 -7.96
N GLY A 35 15.12 -12.82 -6.63
CA GLY A 35 13.90 -12.77 -5.84
C GLY A 35 14.18 -12.54 -4.37
N LEU A 36 13.25 -11.88 -3.70
CA LEU A 36 13.24 -11.64 -2.27
C LEU A 36 11.99 -12.25 -1.66
N TRP A 37 12.10 -12.70 -0.40
CA TRP A 37 10.98 -13.29 0.33
C TRP A 37 10.80 -12.59 1.65
N PHE A 38 9.54 -12.27 1.97
CA PHE A 38 9.17 -11.61 3.22
C PHE A 38 8.02 -12.37 3.88
N LYS A 39 8.08 -12.47 5.21
CA LYS A 39 6.92 -12.78 6.02
C LYS A 39 6.17 -11.48 6.27
N LEU A 40 4.87 -11.48 6.08
CA LEU A 40 4.01 -10.35 6.32
C LEU A 40 3.04 -10.69 7.45
N GLU A 41 2.95 -9.79 8.43
CA GLU A 41 1.96 -9.87 9.50
C GLU A 41 1.11 -8.61 9.47
N GLN A 42 -0.20 -8.78 9.27
CA GLN A 42 -1.15 -7.68 9.30
C GLN A 42 -1.84 -7.60 10.65
N THR A 43 -1.96 -6.40 11.18
CA THR A 43 -2.87 -6.07 12.29
C THR A 43 -3.97 -5.14 11.79
N ASP A 44 -5.17 -5.35 12.31
CA ASP A 44 -6.34 -4.50 12.03
C ASP A 44 -6.27 -3.17 12.77
N ALA A 45 -7.29 -2.31 12.57
CA ALA A 45 -7.39 -1.02 13.24
C ALA A 45 -7.53 -1.10 14.78
N SER A 46 -7.90 -2.26 15.31
CA SER A 46 -8.01 -2.53 16.75
C SER A 46 -6.72 -3.10 17.33
N GLY A 47 -5.71 -3.37 16.48
CA GLY A 47 -4.43 -3.93 16.89
C GLY A 47 -4.42 -5.46 16.97
N ASN A 48 -5.48 -6.15 16.54
CA ASN A 48 -5.51 -7.60 16.54
C ASN A 48 -4.78 -8.15 15.30
N ALA A 49 -4.13 -9.31 15.47
CA ALA A 49 -3.57 -10.05 14.34
C ALA A 49 -4.70 -10.46 13.38
N ALA A 50 -4.64 -9.94 12.15
CA ALA A 50 -5.68 -10.20 11.15
C ALA A 50 -5.24 -11.25 10.15
N GLN A 51 -3.98 -11.24 9.74
CA GLN A 51 -3.48 -12.14 8.70
C GLN A 51 -1.96 -12.30 8.79
N THR A 52 -1.49 -13.53 8.54
CA THR A 52 -0.09 -13.84 8.21
C THR A 52 -0.02 -14.31 6.77
N SER A 53 0.97 -13.84 6.02
CA SER A 53 1.16 -14.21 4.61
C SER A 53 2.64 -14.20 4.24
N LEU A 54 2.95 -14.78 3.09
CA LEU A 54 4.28 -14.74 2.47
C LEU A 54 4.23 -13.86 1.23
N LEU A 55 5.27 -13.10 1.01
CA LEU A 55 5.44 -12.26 -0.17
C LEU A 55 6.73 -12.63 -0.89
N ALA A 56 6.61 -13.01 -2.15
CA ALA A 56 7.71 -13.08 -3.09
C ALA A 56 7.76 -11.79 -3.92
N VAL A 57 8.97 -11.25 -4.09
CA VAL A 57 9.24 -10.09 -4.96
C VAL A 57 10.26 -10.51 -5.99
N GLU A 58 9.91 -10.42 -7.25
CA GLU A 58 10.70 -10.90 -8.38
C GLU A 58 11.10 -9.75 -9.31
N GLN A 59 12.36 -9.70 -9.70
CA GLN A 59 12.84 -8.81 -10.76
C GLN A 59 12.48 -9.40 -12.12
N LEU A 60 11.79 -8.62 -12.95
CA LEU A 60 11.53 -8.95 -14.34
C LEU A 60 12.23 -7.92 -15.26
N SER A 61 12.28 -8.20 -16.55
CA SER A 61 12.95 -7.34 -17.54
C SER A 61 12.31 -5.95 -17.64
N ASP A 62 11.00 -5.83 -17.39
CA ASP A 62 10.22 -4.61 -17.56
C ASP A 62 9.61 -4.07 -16.26
N GLY A 63 9.92 -4.70 -15.11
CA GLY A 63 9.39 -4.30 -13.83
C GLY A 63 9.63 -5.25 -12.68
N ILE A 64 8.81 -5.12 -11.66
CA ILE A 64 8.85 -5.94 -10.45
C ILE A 64 7.50 -6.60 -10.25
N ARG A 65 7.51 -7.89 -9.98
CA ARG A 65 6.34 -8.68 -9.62
C ARG A 65 6.30 -8.89 -8.11
N PHE A 66 5.12 -8.74 -7.55
CA PHE A 66 4.80 -9.05 -6.17
C PHE A 66 3.76 -10.18 -6.14
N VAL A 67 4.07 -11.25 -5.45
CA VAL A 67 3.17 -12.40 -5.27
C VAL A 67 2.97 -12.64 -3.79
N GLN A 68 1.76 -12.41 -3.29
CA GLN A 68 1.40 -12.65 -1.90
C GLN A 68 0.52 -13.90 -1.82
N THR A 69 0.87 -14.79 -0.91
CA THR A 69 0.10 -15.99 -0.58
C THR A 69 -0.26 -15.99 0.90
N ASP A 70 -1.35 -16.62 1.26
CA ASP A 70 -1.67 -16.89 2.67
C ASP A 70 -0.75 -17.98 3.25
N ALA A 71 -0.95 -18.31 4.51
CA ALA A 71 -0.15 -19.32 5.21
C ALA A 71 -0.31 -20.75 4.64
N LEU A 72 -1.37 -21.00 3.85
CA LEU A 72 -1.64 -22.27 3.20
C LEU A 72 -1.14 -22.30 1.75
N GLY A 73 -0.54 -21.19 1.27
CA GLY A 73 -0.04 -21.05 -0.09
C GLY A 73 -1.09 -20.61 -1.11
N ALA A 74 -2.33 -20.31 -0.67
CA ALA A 74 -3.34 -19.78 -1.58
C ALA A 74 -3.01 -18.33 -1.98
N PRO A 75 -3.16 -17.96 -3.26
CA PRO A 75 -2.80 -16.64 -3.74
C PRO A 75 -3.78 -15.57 -3.21
N VAL A 76 -3.23 -14.56 -2.51
CA VAL A 76 -3.96 -13.39 -1.98
C VAL A 76 -3.90 -12.22 -2.95
N SER A 77 -2.76 -12.02 -3.59
CA SER A 77 -2.54 -10.92 -4.53
C SER A 77 -1.38 -11.22 -5.46
N ARG A 78 -1.52 -10.82 -6.71
CA ARG A 78 -0.44 -10.84 -7.68
C ARG A 78 -0.45 -9.52 -8.45
N GLN A 79 0.60 -8.74 -8.28
CA GLN A 79 0.70 -7.39 -8.83
C GLN A 79 2.04 -7.25 -9.56
N PHE A 80 2.00 -6.44 -10.60
CA PHE A 80 3.19 -6.02 -11.32
C PHE A 80 3.29 -4.49 -11.27
N VAL A 81 4.50 -3.98 -11.11
CA VAL A 81 4.81 -2.56 -11.22
C VAL A 81 5.89 -2.33 -12.26
N GLY A 82 5.63 -1.42 -13.17
CA GLY A 82 6.58 -0.87 -14.14
C GLY A 82 6.54 0.66 -14.09
N THR A 83 7.34 1.32 -14.91
CA THR A 83 7.32 2.79 -15.02
C THR A 83 5.98 3.34 -15.52
N LYS A 84 5.14 2.49 -16.14
CA LYS A 84 3.77 2.82 -16.52
C LYS A 84 2.77 2.71 -15.36
N GLY A 85 3.20 2.23 -14.18
CA GLY A 85 2.40 2.10 -12.98
C GLY A 85 2.06 0.64 -12.61
N TRP A 86 1.06 0.50 -11.77
CA TRP A 86 0.62 -0.77 -11.19
C TRP A 86 -0.44 -1.46 -12.04
N LYS A 87 -0.33 -2.77 -12.22
CA LYS A 87 -1.37 -3.61 -12.85
C LYS A 87 -1.50 -4.94 -12.09
N ASN A 88 -2.67 -5.54 -12.18
CA ASN A 88 -2.83 -6.94 -11.78
C ASN A 88 -2.03 -7.83 -12.72
N ASP A 89 -1.42 -8.87 -12.17
CA ASP A 89 -0.66 -9.85 -12.92
C ASP A 89 -1.33 -11.23 -12.75
N GLY A 90 -2.16 -11.59 -13.73
CA GLY A 90 -2.88 -12.85 -13.76
C GLY A 90 -4.37 -12.74 -13.39
N PHE A 91 -4.98 -13.88 -13.03
CA PHE A 91 -6.43 -14.04 -12.84
C PHE A 91 -6.92 -13.78 -11.40
N ILE A 92 -6.01 -13.40 -10.50
CA ILE A 92 -6.38 -13.13 -9.09
C ILE A 92 -7.10 -11.78 -9.04
N MET A 93 -8.19 -11.73 -8.28
CA MET A 93 -8.94 -10.49 -8.07
C MET A 93 -8.03 -9.36 -7.55
N PRO A 94 -8.25 -8.10 -8.00
CA PRO A 94 -7.50 -6.97 -7.51
C PRO A 94 -7.60 -6.84 -5.98
N ASN A 95 -6.45 -6.79 -5.31
CA ASN A 95 -6.38 -6.55 -3.87
C ASN A 95 -5.76 -5.17 -3.62
N SER A 96 -6.60 -4.20 -3.26
CA SER A 96 -6.15 -2.82 -3.03
C SER A 96 -5.29 -2.66 -1.78
N ALA A 97 -5.53 -3.46 -0.73
CA ALA A 97 -4.73 -3.44 0.50
C ALA A 97 -3.31 -3.93 0.22
N SER A 98 -3.18 -5.07 -0.48
CA SER A 98 -1.87 -5.57 -0.92
C SER A 98 -1.16 -4.58 -1.84
N ARG A 99 -1.86 -3.95 -2.79
CA ARG A 99 -1.27 -2.96 -3.68
C ARG A 99 -0.72 -1.76 -2.93
N ARG A 100 -1.42 -1.26 -1.92
CA ARG A 100 -0.93 -0.17 -1.05
C ARG A 100 0.33 -0.59 -0.30
N LEU A 101 0.33 -1.80 0.26
CA LEU A 101 1.50 -2.36 0.93
C LEU A 101 2.69 -2.43 -0.01
N PHE A 102 2.53 -2.98 -1.21
CA PHE A 102 3.63 -3.12 -2.17
C PHE A 102 4.16 -1.76 -2.64
N ALA A 103 3.27 -0.76 -2.79
CA ALA A 103 3.70 0.60 -3.10
C ALA A 103 4.54 1.23 -1.97
N ALA A 104 4.22 0.93 -0.72
CA ALA A 104 4.99 1.38 0.42
C ALA A 104 6.31 0.60 0.62
N LEU A 105 6.34 -0.68 0.23
CA LEU A 105 7.55 -1.51 0.26
C LEU A 105 8.57 -1.13 -0.83
N LEU A 106 8.09 -0.73 -2.00
CA LEU A 106 8.96 -0.49 -3.16
C LEU A 106 10.13 0.48 -2.88
N PRO A 107 9.94 1.62 -2.16
CA PRO A 107 11.04 2.48 -1.75
C PRO A 107 12.05 1.80 -0.82
N LEU A 108 11.61 0.86 0.01
CA LEU A 108 12.48 0.15 0.95
C LEU A 108 13.40 -0.84 0.23
N LEU A 109 12.98 -1.32 -0.95
CA LEU A 109 13.78 -2.18 -1.83
C LEU A 109 14.77 -1.36 -2.68
N ALA A 110 14.58 -0.04 -2.77
CA ALA A 110 15.35 0.84 -3.64
C ALA A 110 16.64 1.34 -2.99
N ALA A 111 16.92 1.03 -1.72
CA ALA A 111 18.05 1.53 -0.95
C ALA A 111 18.28 3.05 -1.17
N ASP A 112 19.42 3.43 -1.72
CA ASP A 112 19.81 4.83 -1.91
C ASP A 112 19.00 5.60 -2.98
N ARG A 113 18.16 4.91 -3.75
CA ARG A 113 17.36 5.51 -4.83
C ARG A 113 15.89 5.73 -4.49
N ALA A 114 15.49 5.54 -3.24
CA ALA A 114 14.10 5.66 -2.80
C ALA A 114 13.46 7.01 -3.18
N ALA A 115 14.18 8.11 -3.08
CA ALA A 115 13.70 9.44 -3.44
C ALA A 115 13.41 9.61 -4.95
N ALA A 116 14.20 8.98 -5.81
CA ALA A 116 14.01 9.03 -7.26
C ALA A 116 12.84 8.18 -7.75
N LEU A 117 12.42 7.20 -6.94
CA LEU A 117 11.36 6.28 -7.28
C LEU A 117 9.99 6.99 -7.33
N TYR A 118 9.70 7.82 -6.33
CA TYR A 118 8.46 8.60 -6.23
C TYR A 118 8.78 10.09 -6.02
N PRO A 119 9.24 10.84 -7.03
CA PRO A 119 9.68 12.23 -6.85
C PRO A 119 8.57 13.18 -6.37
N GLU A 120 7.30 12.83 -6.61
CA GLU A 120 6.15 13.62 -6.14
C GLU A 120 5.72 13.30 -4.70
N VAL A 121 6.31 12.27 -4.08
CA VAL A 121 5.98 11.88 -2.71
C VAL A 121 6.91 12.62 -1.75
N LYS A 122 6.31 13.37 -0.85
CA LYS A 122 7.04 14.11 0.21
C LYS A 122 7.19 13.20 1.42
N GLN A 123 8.40 13.04 1.89
CA GLN A 123 8.71 12.39 3.15
C GLN A 123 8.84 13.43 4.26
N LYS A 124 8.24 13.18 5.41
CA LYS A 124 8.33 13.99 6.63
C LYS A 124 8.59 13.11 7.83
N PRO A 125 9.18 13.61 8.92
CA PRO A 125 9.15 12.93 10.21
C PRO A 125 7.72 12.61 10.63
N SER A 126 7.52 11.51 11.33
CA SER A 126 6.18 11.02 11.70
C SER A 126 5.52 11.77 12.86
N GLU A 127 6.09 12.89 13.31
CA GLU A 127 5.72 13.69 14.48
C GLU A 127 4.23 13.52 14.88
N HIS A 128 3.99 12.71 15.91
CA HIS A 128 2.67 12.53 16.56
C HIS A 128 1.48 12.25 15.62
N ASN A 129 1.72 11.72 14.44
CA ASN A 129 0.64 11.33 13.55
C ASN A 129 -0.11 10.13 14.13
N ALA A 130 -1.44 10.21 14.18
CA ALA A 130 -2.31 9.25 14.86
C ALA A 130 -2.21 7.80 14.37
N PHE A 131 -1.70 7.56 13.16
CA PHE A 131 -1.53 6.21 12.62
C PHE A 131 -0.08 5.77 12.49
N CYS A 132 0.89 6.69 12.62
CA CYS A 132 2.31 6.33 12.61
C CYS A 132 2.69 5.59 13.89
N PRO A 133 3.46 4.49 13.83
CA PRO A 133 3.93 3.82 15.03
C PRO A 133 4.96 4.69 15.77
N ASP A 134 4.76 4.86 17.05
CA ASP A 134 5.71 5.35 18.07
C ASP A 134 6.55 6.59 17.75
N GLY A 135 6.11 7.47 16.85
CA GLY A 135 6.77 8.74 16.57
C GLY A 135 8.15 8.69 15.89
N ASN A 136 8.71 7.50 15.66
CA ASN A 136 10.07 7.29 15.12
C ASN A 136 10.10 6.90 13.64
N GLY A 137 9.06 7.21 12.89
CA GLY A 137 8.94 6.81 11.49
C GLY A 137 9.04 7.96 10.51
N ALA A 138 8.85 7.62 9.25
CA ALA A 138 8.70 8.54 8.16
C ALA A 138 7.27 8.50 7.61
N LEU A 139 6.62 9.64 7.57
CA LEU A 139 5.31 9.84 6.95
C LEU A 139 5.50 10.20 5.48
N PHE A 140 4.83 9.46 4.60
CA PHE A 140 4.85 9.68 3.15
C PHE A 140 3.53 10.30 2.70
N ARG A 141 3.61 11.39 1.94
CA ARG A 141 2.47 12.18 1.47
C ARG A 141 2.51 12.37 -0.04
N TYR A 142 1.35 12.31 -0.67
CA TYR A 142 1.16 12.53 -2.09
C TYR A 142 -0.09 13.37 -2.35
N LYS A 143 0.03 14.45 -3.11
CA LYS A 143 -1.10 15.36 -3.39
C LYS A 143 -1.86 15.77 -2.12
N ASP A 144 -1.09 16.18 -1.10
CA ASP A 144 -1.59 16.62 0.22
C ASP A 144 -2.36 15.56 1.04
N ARG A 145 -2.26 14.31 0.66
CA ARG A 145 -2.83 13.18 1.40
C ARG A 145 -1.73 12.35 2.03
N ASP A 146 -1.96 11.89 3.23
CA ASP A 146 -1.12 10.91 3.89
C ASP A 146 -1.34 9.55 3.21
N LEU A 147 -0.26 8.91 2.79
CA LEU A 147 -0.30 7.61 2.12
C LEU A 147 -0.04 6.47 3.08
N TRP A 148 1.12 6.51 3.70
CA TRP A 148 1.59 5.53 4.67
C TRP A 148 2.66 6.12 5.56
N CYS A 149 2.91 5.44 6.66
CA CYS A 149 4.02 5.72 7.56
C CYS A 149 4.91 4.48 7.66
N VAL A 150 6.21 4.66 7.66
CA VAL A 150 7.18 3.57 7.81
C VAL A 150 8.01 3.84 9.05
N ALA A 151 8.06 2.86 9.95
CA ALA A 151 8.98 2.83 11.07
C ALA A 151 9.83 1.56 11.02
N ARG A 152 10.95 1.55 11.72
CA ARG A 152 11.77 0.36 11.91
C ARG A 152 11.76 -0.01 13.39
N HIS A 153 11.39 -1.24 13.69
CA HIS A 153 11.35 -1.78 15.04
C HIS A 153 11.96 -3.18 15.05
N ASP A 154 12.92 -3.42 15.92
CA ASP A 154 13.62 -4.72 16.06
C ASP A 154 14.12 -5.33 14.74
N GLY A 155 14.60 -4.48 13.83
CA GLY A 155 15.12 -4.91 12.53
C GLY A 155 14.06 -5.12 11.45
N GLN A 156 12.77 -5.07 11.80
CA GLN A 156 11.63 -5.20 10.90
C GLN A 156 11.09 -3.82 10.49
N PHE A 157 10.44 -3.76 9.34
CA PHE A 157 9.67 -2.58 8.95
C PHE A 157 8.23 -2.71 9.43
N VAL A 158 7.72 -1.65 10.03
CA VAL A 158 6.29 -1.49 10.34
C VAL A 158 5.72 -0.44 9.41
N ILE A 159 4.80 -0.85 8.55
CA ILE A 159 4.13 0.02 7.59
C ILE A 159 2.69 0.22 8.06
N ALA A 160 2.33 1.46 8.34
CA ALA A 160 1.00 1.82 8.81
C ALA A 160 0.27 2.70 7.79
N PHE A 161 -1.05 2.57 7.74
CA PHE A 161 -1.92 3.29 6.83
C PHE A 161 -2.94 4.18 7.57
N PRO A 162 -3.51 5.21 6.91
CA PRO A 162 -4.51 6.09 7.52
C PRO A 162 -5.76 5.38 8.06
N ASP A 163 -6.11 4.21 7.53
CA ASP A 163 -7.19 3.35 8.05
C ASP A 163 -6.79 2.56 9.30
N LYS A 164 -5.61 2.86 9.87
CA LYS A 164 -5.00 2.22 11.04
C LYS A 164 -4.60 0.76 10.86
N THR A 165 -4.70 0.21 9.65
CA THR A 165 -4.09 -1.09 9.38
C THR A 165 -2.57 -0.98 9.40
N ARG A 166 -1.90 -2.01 9.90
CA ARG A 166 -0.43 -2.08 9.98
C ARG A 166 0.07 -3.39 9.43
N TRP A 167 1.27 -3.33 8.87
CA TRP A 167 1.99 -4.50 8.38
C TRP A 167 3.39 -4.51 8.97
N THR A 168 3.78 -5.66 9.52
CA THR A 168 5.17 -5.95 9.89
C THR A 168 5.80 -6.81 8.78
N VAL A 169 7.00 -6.42 8.36
CA VAL A 169 7.71 -6.99 7.19
C VAL A 169 9.15 -7.29 7.56
#